data_3cbb7350b2d8ea43ac029ab08b41e027
#
_entry.id   3cbb7350b2d8ea43ac029ab08b41e027
#
_cell.length_a   1.000
_cell.length_b   1.000
_cell.length_c   1.000
_cell.angle_alpha   90.00
_cell.angle_beta   90.00
_cell.angle_gamma   90.00
#
_symmetry.space_group_name_H-M   'P 1'
#
loop_
_entity.id
_entity.type
_entity.pdbx_description
1 polymer ?
#
loop_
_entity_poly.entity_id
_entity_poly.type
_entity_poly.pdbx_seq_one_letter_code
_entity_poly.pdbx_strand_id
1 'polypeptide(L)'
;MVKNKLNSDRNDSSVSYEAKRILSFIQNLNLTPEQLEKTFKEVLSQVQKKESVSVSIFTKKLTILEAIVKFLREEKKYSYHSIGQLLGRNEKNIWHTYHSAIKKVPSVSHAISSEISVPLEIFQDENSAPLEALVVYLKEELELSFSEISRILSRKDSTLRTSFVRAKQKHGKKE
;
A
#
# COMPACT_ATOMS: atom_id res chain seq x y z
N MET A 1 55.60 17.10 1.05
CA MET A 1 55.00 16.55 2.26
C MET A 1 53.59 17.12 2.41
N VAL A 2 52.61 16.40 1.95
CA VAL A 2 51.22 16.80 2.06
C VAL A 2 50.50 15.67 2.81
N LYS A 3 50.00 15.97 3.99
CA LYS A 3 49.26 15.03 4.84
C LYS A 3 47.84 14.89 4.31
N ASN A 4 47.52 13.75 3.71
CA ASN A 4 46.14 13.31 3.52
C ASN A 4 45.61 12.78 4.86
N LYS A 5 44.74 13.54 5.48
CA LYS A 5 43.95 13.12 6.62
C LYS A 5 42.68 12.48 6.06
N LEU A 6 42.57 11.18 6.18
CA LEU A 6 41.39 10.38 5.89
C LEU A 6 40.22 10.88 6.77
N ASN A 7 39.19 11.37 6.15
CA ASN A 7 37.86 11.51 6.73
C ASN A 7 37.18 10.13 6.70
N SER A 8 37.31 9.41 7.78
CA SER A 8 36.69 8.09 8.00
C SER A 8 35.75 8.14 9.21
N ASP A 9 34.84 9.10 9.26
CA ASP A 9 33.84 9.12 10.34
C ASP A 9 32.57 9.85 9.90
N ARG A 10 31.79 9.26 9.02
CA ARG A 10 30.38 9.62 8.79
C ARG A 10 29.63 8.47 8.14
N ASN A 11 29.39 7.40 8.87
CA ASN A 11 28.36 6.44 8.44
C ASN A 11 27.84 5.54 9.58
N ASP A 12 27.55 6.13 10.75
CA ASP A 12 27.01 5.32 11.87
C ASP A 12 25.88 6.00 12.65
N SER A 13 25.00 6.77 11.96
CA SER A 13 23.93 7.45 12.67
C SER A 13 22.61 7.58 11.92
N SER A 14 22.19 6.57 11.16
CA SER A 14 20.80 6.57 10.63
C SER A 14 20.16 5.19 10.59
N VAL A 15 20.30 4.43 11.67
CA VAL A 15 19.30 3.38 11.90
C VAL A 15 18.03 4.11 12.25
N SER A 16 16.99 3.97 11.40
CA SER A 16 15.73 4.68 11.56
C SER A 16 15.11 4.39 12.94
N TYR A 17 14.24 5.26 13.41
CA TYR A 17 13.55 5.06 14.69
C TYR A 17 12.82 3.70 14.72
N GLU A 18 12.21 3.30 13.60
CA GLU A 18 11.55 2.01 13.44
C GLU A 18 12.52 0.84 13.59
N ALA A 19 13.70 0.93 12.99
CA ALA A 19 14.71 -0.11 13.11
C ALA A 19 15.22 -0.28 14.55
N LYS A 20 15.34 0.81 15.32
CA LYS A 20 15.68 0.75 16.75
C LYS A 20 14.58 0.06 17.57
N ARG A 21 13.30 0.34 17.27
CA ARG A 21 12.17 -0.35 17.92
C ARG A 21 12.18 -1.85 17.59
N ILE A 22 12.41 -2.22 16.33
CA ILE A 22 12.52 -3.62 15.92
C ILE A 22 13.68 -4.30 16.62
N LEU A 23 14.84 -3.67 16.68
CA LEU A 23 16.00 -4.22 17.39
C LEU A 23 15.72 -4.47 18.88
N SER A 24 15.10 -3.51 19.57
CA SER A 24 14.74 -3.68 20.99
C SER A 24 13.73 -4.82 21.19
N PHE A 25 12.77 -4.97 20.28
CA PHE A 25 11.80 -6.08 20.30
C PHE A 25 12.50 -7.43 20.09
N ILE A 26 13.39 -7.52 19.09
CA ILE A 26 14.17 -8.73 18.77
C ILE A 26 15.03 -9.16 19.95
N GLN A 27 15.71 -8.21 20.62
CA GLN A 27 16.53 -8.48 21.80
C GLN A 27 15.73 -9.09 22.96
N ASN A 28 14.46 -8.73 23.11
CA ASN A 28 13.57 -9.26 24.14
C ASN A 28 13.04 -10.68 23.84
N LEU A 29 13.19 -11.18 22.60
CA LEU A 29 12.69 -12.51 22.21
C LEU A 29 13.59 -13.67 22.67
N ASN A 30 14.79 -13.39 23.19
CA ASN A 30 15.77 -14.41 23.62
C ASN A 30 16.02 -15.53 22.58
N LEU A 31 15.97 -15.20 21.30
CA LEU A 31 16.21 -16.14 20.20
C LEU A 31 17.71 -16.29 19.93
N THR A 32 18.14 -17.50 19.60
CA THR A 32 19.48 -17.71 19.06
C THR A 32 19.62 -17.06 17.68
N PRO A 33 20.85 -16.72 17.23
CA PRO A 33 21.06 -16.15 15.90
C PRO A 33 20.44 -17.00 14.77
N GLU A 34 20.51 -18.31 14.86
CA GLU A 34 19.95 -19.25 13.88
C GLU A 34 18.40 -19.22 13.87
N GLN A 35 17.79 -19.20 15.07
CA GLN A 35 16.35 -19.06 15.22
C GLN A 35 15.86 -17.72 14.67
N LEU A 36 16.61 -16.64 14.94
CA LEU A 36 16.29 -15.31 14.45
C LEU A 36 16.33 -15.27 12.92
N GLU A 37 17.38 -15.82 12.31
CA GLU A 37 17.50 -15.87 10.84
C GLU A 37 16.35 -16.67 10.20
N LYS A 38 15.99 -17.83 10.76
CA LYS A 38 14.86 -18.65 10.30
C LYS A 38 13.55 -17.88 10.39
N THR A 39 13.25 -17.31 11.57
CA THR A 39 12.03 -16.53 11.80
C THR A 39 11.96 -15.33 10.87
N PHE A 40 13.08 -14.65 10.65
CA PHE A 40 13.14 -13.50 9.76
C PHE A 40 12.87 -13.90 8.30
N LYS A 41 13.42 -15.03 7.83
CA LYS A 41 13.13 -15.59 6.49
C LYS A 41 11.65 -15.97 6.34
N GLU A 42 11.04 -16.57 7.36
CA GLU A 42 9.62 -16.91 7.37
C GLU A 42 8.74 -15.65 7.31
N VAL A 43 9.04 -14.65 8.13
CA VAL A 43 8.33 -13.35 8.13
C VAL A 43 8.49 -12.65 6.79
N LEU A 44 9.70 -12.56 6.24
CA LEU A 44 9.94 -11.97 4.93
C LEU A 44 9.19 -12.70 3.82
N SER A 45 9.12 -14.04 3.88
CA SER A 45 8.38 -14.83 2.88
C SER A 45 6.86 -14.56 2.94
N GLN A 46 6.32 -14.31 4.11
CA GLN A 46 4.91 -13.95 4.30
C GLN A 46 4.64 -12.50 3.86
N VAL A 47 5.53 -11.57 4.19
CA VAL A 47 5.43 -10.17 3.76
C VAL A 47 5.56 -10.03 2.25
N GLN A 48 6.47 -10.78 1.61
CA GLN A 48 6.65 -10.78 0.16
C GLN A 48 5.47 -11.39 -0.62
N LYS A 49 4.63 -12.23 0.03
CA LYS A 49 3.40 -12.76 -0.58
C LYS A 49 2.26 -11.76 -0.60
N LYS A 50 2.35 -10.63 0.14
CA LYS A 50 1.30 -9.61 0.12
C LYS A 50 1.44 -8.76 -1.15
N GLU A 51 0.54 -9.01 -2.08
CA GLU A 51 0.42 -8.19 -3.29
C GLU A 51 0.15 -6.74 -2.91
N SER A 52 0.93 -5.83 -3.46
CA SER A 52 0.80 -4.40 -3.20
C SER A 52 0.83 -3.59 -4.49
N VAL A 53 0.29 -2.38 -4.44
CA VAL A 53 0.28 -1.43 -5.54
C VAL A 53 0.83 -0.09 -5.10
N SER A 54 1.58 0.59 -5.99
CA SER A 54 2.02 1.96 -5.74
C SER A 54 0.83 2.92 -5.72
N VAL A 55 0.82 3.89 -4.81
CA VAL A 55 -0.23 4.94 -4.78
C VAL A 55 -0.29 5.77 -6.06
N SER A 56 0.77 5.79 -6.84
CA SER A 56 0.86 6.53 -8.11
C SER A 56 -0.13 6.05 -9.19
N ILE A 57 -0.69 4.83 -9.05
CA ILE A 57 -1.74 4.36 -9.95
C ILE A 57 -3.08 5.07 -9.73
N PHE A 58 -3.29 5.69 -8.55
CA PHE A 58 -4.57 6.30 -8.17
C PHE A 58 -4.73 7.70 -8.73
N THR A 59 -5.06 7.80 -9.99
CA THR A 59 -5.31 9.08 -10.66
C THR A 59 -6.75 9.58 -10.45
N LYS A 60 -6.98 10.88 -10.65
CA LYS A 60 -8.33 11.48 -10.54
C LYS A 60 -9.30 10.93 -11.60
N LYS A 61 -8.80 10.43 -12.74
CA LYS A 61 -9.62 9.97 -13.87
C LYS A 61 -10.31 8.62 -13.61
N LEU A 62 -9.72 7.80 -12.74
CA LEU A 62 -10.24 6.47 -12.40
C LEU A 62 -10.71 6.43 -10.94
N THR A 63 -11.71 5.59 -10.67
CA THR A 63 -12.00 5.18 -9.29
C THR A 63 -10.85 4.34 -8.75
N ILE A 64 -10.76 4.18 -7.44
CA ILE A 64 -9.71 3.36 -6.82
C ILE A 64 -9.75 1.92 -7.35
N LEU A 65 -10.94 1.32 -7.43
CA LEU A 65 -11.10 -0.03 -7.94
C LEU A 65 -10.72 -0.14 -9.42
N GLU A 66 -11.13 0.82 -10.25
CA GLU A 66 -10.77 0.85 -11.67
C GLU A 66 -9.25 0.92 -11.87
N ALA A 67 -8.55 1.73 -11.07
CA ALA A 67 -7.10 1.85 -11.14
C ALA A 67 -6.39 0.53 -10.77
N ILE A 68 -6.84 -0.12 -9.67
CA ILE A 68 -6.29 -1.41 -9.23
C ILE A 68 -6.52 -2.49 -10.29
N VAL A 69 -7.76 -2.65 -10.77
CA VAL A 69 -8.12 -3.69 -11.74
C VAL A 69 -7.36 -3.50 -13.05
N LYS A 70 -7.24 -2.25 -13.53
CA LYS A 70 -6.48 -1.93 -14.74
C LYS A 70 -5.00 -2.27 -14.57
N PHE A 71 -4.38 -1.89 -13.46
CA PHE A 71 -2.98 -2.20 -13.14
C PHE A 71 -2.74 -3.72 -13.10
N LEU A 72 -3.55 -4.45 -12.35
CA LEU A 72 -3.41 -5.90 -12.24
C LEU A 72 -3.60 -6.60 -13.58
N ARG A 73 -4.51 -6.15 -14.42
CA ARG A 73 -4.76 -6.72 -15.75
C ARG A 73 -3.65 -6.40 -16.74
N GLU A 74 -3.19 -5.16 -16.80
CA GLU A 74 -2.27 -4.69 -17.84
C GLU A 74 -0.80 -4.87 -17.47
N GLU A 75 -0.42 -4.60 -16.22
CA GLU A 75 0.97 -4.71 -15.75
C GLU A 75 1.29 -6.12 -15.20
N LYS A 76 0.43 -6.66 -14.35
CA LYS A 76 0.64 -7.97 -13.71
C LYS A 76 0.12 -9.15 -14.55
N LYS A 77 -0.64 -8.88 -15.63
CA LYS A 77 -1.22 -9.90 -16.53
C LYS A 77 -2.15 -10.89 -15.86
N TYR A 78 -2.78 -10.52 -14.75
CA TYR A 78 -3.70 -11.39 -14.03
C TYR A 78 -5.01 -11.60 -14.82
N SER A 79 -5.60 -12.80 -14.69
CA SER A 79 -6.93 -13.09 -15.22
C SER A 79 -8.01 -12.33 -14.41
N TYR A 80 -9.19 -12.13 -14.99
CA TYR A 80 -10.31 -11.53 -14.24
C TYR A 80 -10.70 -12.39 -13.03
N HIS A 81 -10.63 -13.70 -13.16
CA HIS A 81 -10.84 -14.63 -12.06
C HIS A 81 -9.83 -14.42 -10.92
N SER A 82 -8.53 -14.39 -11.23
CA SER A 82 -7.49 -14.16 -10.23
C SER A 82 -7.62 -12.80 -9.54
N ILE A 83 -7.97 -11.75 -10.30
CA ILE A 83 -8.23 -10.42 -9.73
C ILE A 83 -9.46 -10.45 -8.82
N GLY A 84 -10.51 -11.19 -9.23
CA GLY A 84 -11.71 -11.38 -8.42
C GLY A 84 -11.39 -12.04 -7.09
N GLN A 85 -10.64 -13.13 -7.09
CA GLN A 85 -10.19 -13.81 -5.88
C GLN A 85 -9.33 -12.89 -4.98
N LEU A 86 -8.38 -12.17 -5.57
CA LEU A 86 -7.48 -11.28 -4.84
C LEU A 86 -8.21 -10.12 -4.15
N LEU A 87 -9.26 -9.58 -4.77
CA LEU A 87 -10.03 -8.44 -4.27
C LEU A 87 -11.35 -8.84 -3.59
N GLY A 88 -11.64 -10.14 -3.41
CA GLY A 88 -12.88 -10.62 -2.83
C GLY A 88 -14.12 -10.26 -3.67
N ARG A 89 -14.01 -10.21 -5.01
CA ARG A 89 -15.08 -9.74 -5.89
C ARG A 89 -15.42 -10.73 -7.00
N ASN A 90 -16.68 -10.69 -7.44
CA ASN A 90 -17.12 -11.51 -8.56
C ASN A 90 -16.38 -11.14 -9.87
N GLU A 91 -15.96 -12.14 -10.63
CA GLU A 91 -15.24 -11.99 -11.90
C GLU A 91 -15.96 -11.09 -12.89
N LYS A 92 -17.29 -11.22 -13.01
CA LYS A 92 -18.12 -10.38 -13.89
C LYS A 92 -18.01 -8.89 -13.52
N ASN A 93 -17.99 -8.58 -12.22
CA ASN A 93 -17.83 -7.22 -11.73
C ASN A 93 -16.44 -6.68 -12.08
N ILE A 94 -15.39 -7.51 -11.95
CA ILE A 94 -14.02 -7.16 -12.35
C ILE A 94 -13.94 -6.87 -13.85
N TRP A 95 -14.57 -7.70 -14.69
CA TRP A 95 -14.64 -7.48 -16.14
C TRP A 95 -15.29 -6.13 -16.48
N HIS A 96 -16.44 -5.82 -15.88
CA HIS A 96 -17.11 -4.52 -16.07
C HIS A 96 -16.25 -3.35 -15.60
N THR A 97 -15.59 -3.48 -14.45
CA THR A 97 -14.71 -2.45 -13.89
C THR A 97 -13.54 -2.18 -14.82
N TYR A 98 -12.91 -3.23 -15.37
CA TYR A 98 -11.83 -3.08 -16.35
C TYR A 98 -12.29 -2.34 -17.60
N HIS A 99 -13.41 -2.75 -18.19
CA HIS A 99 -13.95 -2.11 -19.40
C HIS A 99 -14.38 -0.66 -19.18
N SER A 100 -14.85 -0.33 -17.98
CA SER A 100 -15.09 1.06 -17.59
C SER A 100 -13.78 1.86 -17.50
N ALA A 101 -12.73 1.25 -16.93
CA ALA A 101 -11.42 1.89 -16.78
C ALA A 101 -10.78 2.22 -18.14
N ILE A 102 -10.76 1.27 -19.08
CA ILE A 102 -10.15 1.47 -20.41
C ILE A 102 -10.90 2.49 -21.26
N LYS A 103 -12.23 2.61 -21.08
CA LYS A 103 -13.01 3.68 -21.75
C LYS A 103 -12.61 5.08 -21.29
N LYS A 104 -12.25 5.22 -20.00
CA LYS A 104 -11.83 6.52 -19.40
C LYS A 104 -10.36 6.83 -19.67
N VAL A 105 -9.51 5.82 -19.64
CA VAL A 105 -8.06 5.93 -19.81
C VAL A 105 -7.57 4.74 -20.67
N PRO A 106 -7.59 4.88 -22.01
CA PRO A 106 -7.22 3.78 -22.93
C PRO A 106 -5.76 3.36 -22.83
N SER A 107 -4.85 4.31 -22.62
CA SER A 107 -3.41 4.02 -22.52
C SER A 107 -2.98 3.67 -21.11
N VAL A 108 -1.98 2.79 -21.01
CA VAL A 108 -1.24 2.57 -19.75
C VAL A 108 -0.50 3.86 -19.43
N SER A 109 -0.88 4.52 -18.36
CA SER A 109 -0.06 5.55 -17.77
C SER A 109 0.96 4.83 -16.90
N HIS A 110 2.21 4.75 -17.35
CA HIS A 110 3.30 4.26 -16.49
C HIS A 110 3.32 5.15 -15.25
N ALA A 111 2.85 4.58 -14.15
CA ALA A 111 2.85 5.29 -12.89
C ALA A 111 4.31 5.56 -12.51
N ILE A 112 4.65 6.82 -12.28
CA ILE A 112 5.94 7.19 -11.71
C ILE A 112 6.04 6.43 -10.38
N SER A 113 7.11 5.67 -10.20
CA SER A 113 7.31 4.91 -8.97
C SER A 113 7.19 5.84 -7.76
N SER A 114 6.19 5.61 -6.92
CA SER A 114 6.06 6.26 -5.62
C SER A 114 6.65 5.33 -4.56
N GLU A 115 7.32 5.88 -3.57
CA GLU A 115 7.82 5.11 -2.42
C GLU A 115 6.70 4.50 -1.58
N ILE A 116 5.48 5.04 -1.68
CA ILE A 116 4.32 4.56 -0.92
C ILE A 116 3.66 3.41 -1.65
N SER A 117 3.61 2.27 -0.98
CA SER A 117 2.97 1.03 -1.44
C SER A 117 1.76 0.70 -0.57
N VAL A 118 0.70 0.21 -1.19
CA VAL A 118 -0.57 -0.11 -0.52
C VAL A 118 -0.87 -1.60 -0.71
N PRO A 119 -1.05 -2.38 0.37
CA PRO A 119 -1.37 -3.80 0.25
C PRO A 119 -2.79 -3.99 -0.32
N LEU A 120 -2.94 -4.94 -1.23
CA LEU A 120 -4.22 -5.19 -1.89
C LEU A 120 -5.27 -5.81 -0.97
N GLU A 121 -4.84 -6.43 0.12
CA GLU A 121 -5.73 -7.03 1.12
C GLU A 121 -6.72 -6.03 1.75
N ILE A 122 -6.37 -4.73 1.84
CA ILE A 122 -7.28 -3.71 2.38
C ILE A 122 -8.53 -3.49 1.52
N PHE A 123 -8.51 -3.95 0.27
CA PHE A 123 -9.62 -3.81 -0.68
C PHE A 123 -10.51 -5.05 -0.77
N GLN A 124 -10.26 -6.09 0.04
CA GLN A 124 -11.01 -7.36 0.00
C GLN A 124 -12.40 -7.26 0.64
N ASP A 125 -12.61 -6.34 1.58
CA ASP A 125 -13.93 -6.14 2.20
C ASP A 125 -14.90 -5.49 1.20
N GLU A 126 -15.87 -6.28 0.71
CA GLU A 126 -16.91 -5.80 -0.22
C GLU A 126 -17.83 -4.73 0.41
N ASN A 127 -17.97 -4.70 1.73
CA ASN A 127 -18.79 -3.72 2.45
C ASN A 127 -18.10 -2.36 2.58
N SER A 128 -16.79 -2.32 2.36
CA SER A 128 -16.00 -1.09 2.38
C SER A 128 -15.80 -0.56 0.97
N ALA A 129 -16.13 0.72 0.75
CA ALA A 129 -15.81 1.34 -0.53
C ALA A 129 -14.27 1.44 -0.68
N PRO A 130 -13.69 1.12 -1.85
CA PRO A 130 -12.22 1.12 -2.03
C PRO A 130 -11.54 2.43 -1.65
N LEU A 131 -12.18 3.57 -1.84
CA LEU A 131 -11.66 4.86 -1.39
C LEU A 131 -11.67 4.98 0.14
N GLU A 132 -12.69 4.44 0.81
CA GLU A 132 -12.79 4.43 2.27
C GLU A 132 -11.63 3.61 2.86
N ALA A 133 -11.41 2.38 2.36
CA ALA A 133 -10.32 1.52 2.80
C ALA A 133 -8.95 2.18 2.58
N LEU A 134 -8.72 2.77 1.41
CA LEU A 134 -7.47 3.46 1.09
C LEU A 134 -7.21 4.64 2.01
N VAL A 135 -8.21 5.48 2.28
CA VAL A 135 -8.05 6.66 3.14
C VAL A 135 -7.77 6.27 4.58
N VAL A 136 -8.43 5.23 5.09
CA VAL A 136 -8.14 4.69 6.44
C VAL A 136 -6.70 4.22 6.52
N TYR A 137 -6.24 3.39 5.57
CA TYR A 137 -4.88 2.90 5.54
C TYR A 137 -3.84 4.03 5.50
N LEU A 138 -3.99 4.99 4.59
CA LEU A 138 -3.06 6.12 4.47
C LEU A 138 -3.06 7.00 5.72
N LYS A 139 -4.21 7.14 6.40
CA LYS A 139 -4.36 7.99 7.58
C LYS A 139 -3.87 7.32 8.87
N GLU A 140 -4.17 6.04 9.08
CA GLU A 140 -3.93 5.34 10.34
C GLU A 140 -2.66 4.50 10.34
N GLU A 141 -2.37 3.80 9.23
CA GLU A 141 -1.17 2.97 9.15
C GLU A 141 0.07 3.76 8.73
N LEU A 142 -0.10 4.74 7.83
CA LEU A 142 1.00 5.58 7.36
C LEU A 142 1.02 6.98 8.01
N GLU A 143 0.09 7.26 8.92
CA GLU A 143 -0.01 8.50 9.71
C GLU A 143 -0.05 9.80 8.88
N LEU A 144 -0.42 9.71 7.59
CA LEU A 144 -0.45 10.87 6.70
C LEU A 144 -1.57 11.84 7.06
N SER A 145 -1.30 13.13 6.92
CA SER A 145 -2.34 14.17 7.04
C SER A 145 -3.31 14.13 5.85
N PHE A 146 -4.54 14.64 6.03
CA PHE A 146 -5.50 14.73 4.93
C PHE A 146 -4.99 15.60 3.77
N SER A 147 -4.17 16.61 4.04
CA SER A 147 -3.54 17.44 3.02
C SER A 147 -2.55 16.65 2.17
N GLU A 148 -1.74 15.78 2.77
CA GLU A 148 -0.83 14.89 2.05
C GLU A 148 -1.59 13.87 1.22
N ILE A 149 -2.61 13.21 1.81
CA ILE A 149 -3.48 12.27 1.09
C ILE A 149 -4.18 12.97 -0.09
N SER A 150 -4.65 14.20 0.09
CA SER A 150 -5.27 15.01 -0.96
C SER A 150 -4.31 15.25 -2.14
N ARG A 151 -3.06 15.56 -1.84
CA ARG A 151 -2.01 15.76 -2.85
C ARG A 151 -1.67 14.46 -3.57
N ILE A 152 -1.47 13.36 -2.83
CA ILE A 152 -1.15 12.04 -3.38
C ILE A 152 -2.25 11.53 -4.29
N LEU A 153 -3.50 11.55 -3.83
CA LEU A 153 -4.64 11.01 -4.58
C LEU A 153 -5.27 12.00 -5.57
N SER A 154 -4.80 13.25 -5.59
CA SER A 154 -5.37 14.35 -6.39
C SER A 154 -6.89 14.50 -6.17
N ARG A 155 -7.35 14.37 -4.92
CA ARG A 155 -8.76 14.45 -4.50
C ARG A 155 -8.96 15.53 -3.46
N LYS A 156 -10.17 16.11 -3.41
CA LYS A 156 -10.50 17.15 -2.43
C LYS A 156 -10.42 16.61 -0.99
N ASP A 157 -9.83 17.38 -0.08
CA ASP A 157 -9.72 17.07 1.35
C ASP A 157 -11.10 16.73 1.96
N SER A 158 -12.15 17.51 1.65
CA SER A 158 -13.51 17.27 2.12
C SER A 158 -14.05 15.87 1.73
N THR A 159 -13.73 15.40 0.51
CA THR A 159 -14.11 14.05 0.06
C THR A 159 -13.40 12.98 0.88
N LEU A 160 -12.12 13.17 1.16
CA LEU A 160 -11.31 12.22 1.94
C LEU A 160 -11.78 12.14 3.39
N ARG A 161 -12.06 13.29 4.02
CA ARG A 161 -12.63 13.33 5.39
C ARG A 161 -13.97 12.62 5.46
N THR A 162 -14.85 12.88 4.48
CA THR A 162 -16.16 12.19 4.42
C THR A 162 -15.99 10.68 4.26
N SER A 163 -15.06 10.23 3.39
CA SER A 163 -14.76 8.81 3.21
C SER A 163 -14.23 8.18 4.49
N PHE A 164 -13.31 8.85 5.18
CA PHE A 164 -12.79 8.41 6.47
C PHE A 164 -13.87 8.24 7.55
N VAL A 165 -14.73 9.26 7.73
CA VAL A 165 -15.82 9.20 8.69
C VAL A 165 -16.78 8.06 8.38
N ARG A 166 -17.14 7.86 7.10
CA ARG A 166 -18.01 6.74 6.68
C ARG A 166 -17.39 5.38 6.99
N ALA A 167 -16.09 5.22 6.74
CA ALA A 167 -15.39 4.00 7.07
C ALA A 167 -15.47 3.71 8.57
N LYS A 168 -15.16 4.69 9.42
CA LYS A 168 -15.21 4.55 10.88
C LYS A 168 -16.61 4.21 11.39
N GLN A 169 -17.65 4.80 10.84
CA GLN A 169 -19.04 4.48 11.20
C GLN A 169 -19.44 3.05 10.85
N LYS A 170 -18.89 2.49 9.76
CA LYS A 170 -19.15 1.10 9.38
C LYS A 170 -18.43 0.11 10.30
N HIS A 171 -17.21 0.42 10.72
CA HIS A 171 -16.45 -0.44 11.64
C HIS A 171 -16.97 -0.35 13.08
N GLY A 172 -17.36 0.82 13.57
CA GLY A 172 -17.90 0.99 14.92
C GLY A 172 -19.33 0.42 15.14
N LYS A 173 -19.98 -0.09 14.09
CA LYS A 173 -21.27 -0.82 14.19
C LYS A 173 -21.10 -2.35 14.24
N LYS A 174 -19.88 -2.85 14.11
CA LYS A 174 -19.56 -4.30 14.13
C LYS A 174 -19.08 -4.79 15.50
N GLU A 175 -18.90 -3.87 16.49
CA GLU A 175 -18.69 -4.19 17.90
C GLU A 175 -20.02 -4.10 18.66
#